data_fd91a19b9a9d5bfd9d385c1cbec8ed4c
#
_entry.id   fd91a19b9a9d5bfd9d385c1cbec8ed4c
#
_cell.length_a   1.000
_cell.length_b   1.000
_cell.length_c   1.000
_cell.angle_alpha   90.00
_cell.angle_beta   90.00
_cell.angle_gamma   90.00
#
_symmetry.space_group_name_H-M   'P 1'
#
loop_
_entity.id
_entity.type
_entity.pdbx_description
1 polymer ?
#
loop_
_entity_poly.entity_id
_entity_poly.type
_entity_poly.pdbx_seq_one_letter_code
_entity_poly.pdbx_strand_id
1 'polypeptide(L)'
;MSESLRLRAQNIVPCAHWITPEVEPKRFDTRFFLAKVNAKQLATHDGFELTESFWITPADALVKLKNGEMNMILPTIENIEKLAEFSSSEEAFNYFQGLGDNAIPPILPKFIKRDGEWIGFLPGEEGYDNV
;
A
#
# COMPACT_ATOMS: atom_id res chain seq x y z
N MET A 1 3.38 -0.42 29.06
CA MET A 1 3.82 -0.68 27.69
C MET A 1 5.33 -0.48 27.59
N SER A 2 6.00 -1.40 26.95
CA SER A 2 7.44 -1.30 26.78
C SER A 2 7.80 -0.14 25.87
N GLU A 3 8.87 0.58 26.22
CA GLU A 3 9.37 1.66 25.38
C GLU A 3 9.87 1.17 24.03
N SER A 4 10.27 -0.09 23.92
CA SER A 4 10.71 -0.67 22.67
C SER A 4 9.61 -0.74 21.62
N LEU A 5 8.35 -0.63 22.03
CA LEU A 5 7.21 -0.62 21.13
C LEU A 5 6.81 0.78 20.66
N ARG A 6 7.50 1.81 21.13
CA ARG A 6 7.23 3.18 20.70
C ARG A 6 7.78 3.43 19.31
N LEU A 7 6.92 3.92 18.43
CA LEU A 7 7.35 4.41 17.11
C LEU A 7 7.64 5.90 17.22
N ARG A 8 8.78 6.31 16.70
CA ARG A 8 9.12 7.72 16.64
C ARG A 8 8.48 8.32 15.39
N ALA A 9 7.87 9.50 15.53
CA ALA A 9 7.20 10.16 14.42
C ALA A 9 8.15 10.38 13.22
N GLN A 10 9.43 10.62 13.48
CA GLN A 10 10.43 10.82 12.44
C GLN A 10 10.70 9.55 11.60
N ASN A 11 10.29 8.38 12.09
CA ASN A 11 10.47 7.10 11.42
C ASN A 11 9.19 6.63 10.71
N ILE A 12 8.19 7.50 10.62
CA ILE A 12 6.92 7.19 9.96
C ILE A 12 6.60 8.30 8.98
N VAL A 13 6.37 7.93 7.72
CA VAL A 13 6.01 8.91 6.69
C VAL A 13 4.82 8.41 5.88
N PRO A 14 3.91 9.31 5.47
CA PRO A 14 2.79 8.92 4.62
C PRO A 14 3.29 8.52 3.23
N CYS A 15 2.70 7.49 2.65
CA CYS A 15 3.11 7.01 1.32
C CYS A 15 1.95 6.80 0.36
N ALA A 16 0.73 6.62 0.85
CA ALA A 16 -0.42 6.43 -0.02
C ALA A 16 -1.71 6.75 0.71
N HIS A 17 -2.73 7.10 -0.06
CA HIS A 17 -4.05 7.39 0.45
C HIS A 17 -5.07 6.80 -0.53
N TRP A 18 -5.82 5.81 -0.08
CA TRP A 18 -6.78 5.10 -0.92
C TRP A 18 -8.20 5.24 -0.37
N ILE A 19 -9.13 5.51 -1.27
CA ILE A 19 -10.55 5.60 -0.93
C ILE A 19 -11.26 4.48 -1.66
N THR A 20 -12.08 3.71 -0.94
CA THR A 20 -12.82 2.62 -1.55
C THR A 20 -13.73 3.14 -2.66
N PRO A 21 -13.82 2.42 -3.81
CA PRO A 21 -14.69 2.84 -4.91
C PRO A 21 -16.14 3.03 -4.49
N GLU A 22 -16.81 3.97 -5.12
CA GLU A 22 -18.22 4.31 -4.80
C GLU A 22 -19.19 3.15 -5.03
N VAL A 23 -18.83 2.21 -5.91
CA VAL A 23 -19.68 1.05 -6.22
C VAL A 23 -19.69 0.02 -5.10
N GLU A 24 -18.76 0.11 -4.15
CA GLU A 24 -18.69 -0.83 -3.03
C GLU A 24 -19.68 -0.46 -1.93
N PRO A 25 -20.39 -1.46 -1.36
CA PRO A 25 -21.36 -1.18 -0.29
C PRO A 25 -20.71 -0.72 1.01
N LYS A 26 -19.47 -1.15 1.26
CA LYS A 26 -18.73 -0.78 2.46
C LYS A 26 -17.48 -0.03 2.04
N ARG A 27 -17.37 1.21 2.50
CA ARG A 27 -16.30 2.10 2.03
C ARG A 27 -15.41 2.57 3.16
N PHE A 28 -14.11 2.67 2.85
CA PHE A 28 -13.08 3.13 3.77
C PHE A 28 -12.23 4.20 3.12
N ASP A 29 -11.75 5.11 3.94
CA ASP A 29 -10.72 6.09 3.60
C ASP A 29 -9.47 5.63 4.34
N THR A 30 -8.48 5.11 3.61
CA THR A 30 -7.32 4.46 4.21
C THR A 30 -6.04 5.18 3.84
N ARG A 31 -5.28 5.59 4.84
CA ARG A 31 -3.97 6.18 4.64
C ARG A 31 -2.89 5.17 5.00
N PHE A 32 -1.88 5.08 4.15
CA PHE A 32 -0.78 4.15 4.33
C PHE A 32 0.49 4.91 4.68
N PHE A 33 1.28 4.32 5.54
CA PHE A 33 2.52 4.92 6.02
C PHE A 33 3.66 3.94 5.86
N LEU A 34 4.86 4.48 5.61
CA LEU A 34 6.09 3.70 5.72
C LEU A 34 6.65 3.91 7.12
N ALA A 35 6.96 2.83 7.79
CA ALA A 35 7.60 2.88 9.10
C ALA A 35 9.00 2.29 8.98
N LYS A 36 9.99 3.06 9.42
CA LYS A 36 11.38 2.61 9.43
C LYS A 36 11.63 1.83 10.72
N VAL A 37 12.08 0.59 10.60
CA VAL A 37 12.34 -0.26 11.75
C VAL A 37 13.78 -0.70 11.77
N ASN A 38 14.27 -1.03 12.97
CA ASN A 38 15.61 -1.57 13.15
C ASN A 38 15.63 -2.98 12.54
N ALA A 39 16.68 -3.29 11.76
CA ALA A 39 16.84 -4.59 11.14
C ALA A 39 16.88 -5.75 12.15
N LYS A 40 17.17 -5.46 13.40
CA LYS A 40 17.20 -6.46 14.47
C LYS A 40 15.83 -6.74 15.07
N GLN A 41 14.84 -5.91 14.77
CA GLN A 41 13.49 -6.13 15.25
C GLN A 41 12.83 -7.21 14.39
N LEU A 42 12.22 -8.17 15.07
CA LEU A 42 11.52 -9.24 14.38
C LEU A 42 10.03 -8.95 14.38
N ALA A 43 9.40 -9.14 13.23
CA ALA A 43 7.96 -9.05 13.14
C ALA A 43 7.34 -10.27 13.81
N THR A 44 6.39 -10.05 14.72
CA THR A 44 5.65 -11.14 15.36
C THR A 44 4.17 -10.95 15.05
N HIS A 45 3.46 -12.07 14.94
CA HIS A 45 2.02 -12.07 14.73
C HIS A 45 1.30 -12.54 15.99
N ASP A 46 0.07 -12.08 16.16
CA ASP A 46 -0.71 -12.38 17.35
C ASP A 46 -1.50 -13.69 17.25
N GLY A 47 -1.54 -14.32 16.10
CA GLY A 47 -2.27 -15.56 15.88
C GLY A 47 -3.76 -15.37 15.64
N PHE A 48 -4.27 -14.15 15.72
CA PHE A 48 -5.69 -13.84 15.50
C PHE A 48 -5.91 -13.17 14.15
N GLU A 49 -5.22 -12.07 13.89
CA GLU A 49 -5.35 -11.32 12.64
C GLU A 49 -4.30 -11.72 11.62
N LEU A 50 -3.11 -12.06 12.10
CA LEU A 50 -1.99 -12.47 11.26
C LEU A 50 -1.62 -13.92 11.61
N THR A 51 -1.59 -14.78 10.63
CA THR A 51 -1.21 -16.18 10.80
C THR A 51 0.23 -16.44 10.38
N GLU A 52 0.84 -15.51 9.65
CA GLU A 52 2.20 -15.65 9.15
C GLU A 52 2.85 -14.29 8.98
N SER A 53 4.12 -14.18 9.33
CA SER A 53 4.91 -12.97 9.13
C SER A 53 6.27 -13.35 8.57
N PHE A 54 6.75 -12.56 7.60
CA PHE A 54 8.06 -12.79 6.99
C PHE A 54 8.56 -11.49 6.36
N TRP A 55 9.88 -11.44 6.16
CA TRP A 55 10.52 -10.33 5.49
C TRP A 55 10.62 -10.63 4.00
N ILE A 56 10.28 -9.65 3.16
CA ILE A 56 10.30 -9.82 1.72
C ILE A 56 10.56 -8.48 1.03
N THR A 57 11.26 -8.51 -0.09
CA THR A 57 11.42 -7.31 -0.91
C THR A 57 10.14 -7.07 -1.72
N PRO A 58 9.86 -5.80 -2.12
CA PRO A 58 8.72 -5.53 -2.98
C PRO A 58 8.74 -6.33 -4.28
N ALA A 59 9.91 -6.44 -4.91
CA ALA A 59 10.05 -7.21 -6.15
C ALA A 59 9.69 -8.68 -5.95
N ASP A 60 10.17 -9.29 -4.87
CA ASP A 60 9.88 -10.70 -4.58
C ASP A 60 8.40 -10.91 -4.25
N ALA A 61 7.78 -9.92 -3.58
CA ALA A 61 6.35 -9.98 -3.30
C ALA A 61 5.53 -9.99 -4.59
N LEU A 62 5.91 -9.18 -5.57
CA LEU A 62 5.23 -9.15 -6.87
C LEU A 62 5.40 -10.46 -7.63
N VAL A 63 6.58 -11.08 -7.54
CA VAL A 63 6.81 -12.40 -8.15
C VAL A 63 5.89 -13.45 -7.53
N LYS A 64 5.77 -13.45 -6.20
CA LYS A 64 4.88 -14.41 -5.51
C LYS A 64 3.42 -14.19 -5.89
N LEU A 65 3.01 -12.93 -6.03
CA LEU A 65 1.66 -12.60 -6.48
C LEU A 65 1.39 -13.15 -7.88
N LYS A 66 2.33 -12.93 -8.80
CA LYS A 66 2.22 -13.40 -10.18
C LYS A 66 2.15 -14.92 -10.26
N ASN A 67 2.87 -15.60 -9.39
CA ASN A 67 2.92 -17.07 -9.35
C ASN A 67 1.73 -17.70 -8.62
N GLY A 68 0.82 -16.89 -8.08
CA GLY A 68 -0.32 -17.40 -7.33
C GLY A 68 0.00 -17.81 -5.90
N GLU A 69 1.19 -17.51 -5.41
CA GLU A 69 1.62 -17.86 -4.05
C GLU A 69 1.13 -16.89 -3.00
N MET A 70 0.67 -15.70 -3.40
CA MET A 70 0.11 -14.68 -2.52
C MET A 70 -1.11 -14.05 -3.17
N ASN A 71 -2.06 -13.65 -2.34
CA ASN A 71 -3.23 -12.90 -2.78
C ASN A 71 -3.18 -11.52 -2.14
N MET A 72 -3.43 -10.50 -2.94
CA MET A 72 -3.41 -9.11 -2.48
C MET A 72 -4.56 -8.33 -3.11
N ILE A 73 -5.09 -7.37 -2.37
CA ILE A 73 -6.09 -6.43 -2.91
C ILE A 73 -5.38 -5.32 -3.69
N LEU A 74 -6.13 -4.64 -4.54
CA LEU A 74 -5.58 -3.61 -5.43
C LEU A 74 -4.71 -2.55 -4.73
N PRO A 75 -5.14 -1.92 -3.63
CA PRO A 75 -4.28 -0.92 -2.98
C PRO A 75 -2.93 -1.48 -2.54
N THR A 76 -2.92 -2.71 -2.02
CA THR A 76 -1.68 -3.35 -1.60
C THR A 76 -0.75 -3.59 -2.78
N ILE A 77 -1.31 -4.08 -3.90
CA ILE A 77 -0.52 -4.33 -5.12
C ILE A 77 0.10 -3.03 -5.63
N GLU A 78 -0.69 -1.98 -5.75
CA GLU A 78 -0.22 -0.70 -6.26
C GLU A 78 0.85 -0.09 -5.35
N ASN A 79 0.66 -0.18 -4.02
CA ASN A 79 1.65 0.31 -3.07
C ASN A 79 2.97 -0.45 -3.20
N ILE A 80 2.92 -1.77 -3.36
CA ILE A 80 4.12 -2.58 -3.51
C ILE A 80 4.80 -2.30 -4.85
N GLU A 81 4.03 -2.13 -5.93
CA GLU A 81 4.59 -1.75 -7.23
C GLU A 81 5.33 -0.42 -7.15
N LYS A 82 4.77 0.54 -6.42
CA LYS A 82 5.42 1.83 -6.21
C LYS A 82 6.73 1.67 -5.45
N LEU A 83 6.73 0.87 -4.39
CA LEU A 83 7.94 0.61 -3.61
C LEU A 83 9.00 -0.11 -4.43
N ALA A 84 8.59 -0.98 -5.35
CA ALA A 84 9.52 -1.71 -6.20
C ALA A 84 10.29 -0.83 -7.19
N GLU A 85 9.83 0.41 -7.41
CA GLU A 85 10.52 1.35 -8.27
C GLU A 85 11.81 1.89 -7.65
N PHE A 86 11.95 1.76 -6.33
CA PHE A 86 13.13 2.25 -5.61
C PHE A 86 14.17 1.16 -5.49
N SER A 87 15.44 1.55 -5.51
CA SER A 87 16.55 0.59 -5.42
C SER A 87 16.83 0.13 -4.00
N SER A 88 16.33 0.85 -2.99
CA SER A 88 16.50 0.48 -1.59
C SER A 88 15.36 1.01 -0.74
N SER A 89 15.18 0.44 0.45
CA SER A 89 14.19 0.93 1.39
C SER A 89 14.51 2.34 1.87
N GLU A 90 15.79 2.67 2.00
CA GLU A 90 16.21 4.01 2.40
C GLU A 90 15.83 5.04 1.34
N GLU A 91 16.05 4.73 0.07
CA GLU A 91 15.66 5.60 -1.03
C GLU A 91 14.16 5.85 -1.03
N ALA A 92 13.36 4.80 -0.85
CA ALA A 92 11.90 4.92 -0.78
C ALA A 92 11.47 5.80 0.37
N PHE A 93 12.00 5.55 1.56
CA PHE A 93 11.66 6.33 2.75
C PHE A 93 12.01 7.81 2.56
N ASN A 94 13.20 8.11 2.05
CA ASN A 94 13.64 9.48 1.84
C ASN A 94 12.78 10.21 0.80
N TYR A 95 12.35 9.50 -0.23
CA TYR A 95 11.46 10.07 -1.24
C TYR A 95 10.15 10.55 -0.61
N PHE A 96 9.48 9.67 0.13
CA PHE A 96 8.19 10.01 0.74
C PHE A 96 8.33 11.03 1.87
N GLN A 97 9.43 10.98 2.62
CA GLN A 97 9.71 11.97 3.65
C GLN A 97 9.85 13.38 3.04
N GLY A 98 10.48 13.46 1.88
CA GLY A 98 10.66 14.72 1.18
C GLY A 98 9.38 15.31 0.59
N LEU A 99 8.37 14.47 0.31
CA LEU A 99 7.10 14.95 -0.22
C LEU A 99 6.24 15.68 0.82
N GLY A 100 6.27 15.21 2.07
CA GLY A 100 5.41 15.74 3.12
C GLY A 100 3.96 15.28 3.01
N ASP A 101 3.18 15.58 4.03
CA ASP A 101 1.80 15.06 4.17
C ASP A 101 0.86 15.53 3.06
N ASN A 102 1.06 16.74 2.56
CA ASN A 102 0.13 17.36 1.61
C ASN A 102 0.37 16.95 0.16
N ALA A 103 1.45 16.19 -0.10
CA ALA A 103 1.81 15.80 -1.45
C ALA A 103 1.31 14.41 -1.84
N ILE A 104 0.55 13.75 -0.96
CA ILE A 104 0.00 12.42 -1.21
C ILE A 104 -1.48 12.55 -1.55
N PRO A 105 -1.84 12.56 -2.85
CA PRO A 105 -3.24 12.72 -3.24
C PRO A 105 -4.03 11.43 -2.96
N PRO A 106 -5.31 11.55 -2.64
CA PRO A 106 -6.15 10.37 -2.48
C PRO A 106 -6.38 9.68 -3.83
N ILE A 107 -6.39 8.37 -3.81
CA ILE A 107 -6.67 7.54 -4.98
C ILE A 107 -8.04 6.92 -4.80
N LEU A 108 -8.98 7.31 -5.66
CA LEU A 108 -10.33 6.75 -5.69
C LEU A 108 -10.49 5.99 -7.00
N PRO A 109 -10.37 4.66 -7.01
CA PRO A 109 -10.60 3.89 -8.21
C PRO A 109 -12.07 4.02 -8.62
N LYS A 110 -12.33 4.07 -9.91
CA LYS A 110 -13.68 4.11 -10.46
C LYS A 110 -13.94 2.86 -11.27
N PHE A 111 -15.12 2.33 -11.15
CA PHE A 111 -15.51 1.11 -11.88
C PHE A 111 -16.79 1.35 -12.66
N ILE A 112 -16.82 0.84 -13.89
CA ILE A 112 -18.02 0.81 -14.71
C ILE A 112 -18.30 -0.63 -15.11
N LYS A 113 -19.55 -0.93 -15.36
CA LYS A 113 -19.94 -2.23 -15.87
C LYS A 113 -20.21 -2.10 -17.37
N ARG A 114 -19.49 -2.88 -18.16
CA ARG A 114 -19.64 -2.88 -19.62
C ARG A 114 -19.69 -4.32 -20.11
N ASP A 115 -20.74 -4.65 -20.85
CA ASP A 115 -20.95 -6.00 -21.39
C ASP A 115 -20.89 -7.11 -20.33
N GLY A 116 -21.37 -6.80 -19.12
CA GLY A 116 -21.40 -7.74 -18.01
C GLY A 116 -20.13 -7.83 -17.19
N GLU A 117 -19.09 -7.12 -17.58
CA GLU A 117 -17.81 -7.12 -16.88
C GLU A 117 -17.52 -5.77 -16.24
N TRP A 118 -16.86 -5.81 -15.08
CA TRP A 118 -16.42 -4.61 -14.39
C TRP A 118 -15.07 -4.16 -14.94
N ILE A 119 -14.99 -2.88 -15.31
CA ILE A 119 -13.76 -2.25 -15.77
C ILE A 119 -13.38 -1.17 -14.77
N GLY A 120 -12.14 -1.25 -14.24
CA GLY A 120 -11.65 -0.30 -13.26
C GLY A 120 -10.71 0.71 -13.88
N PHE A 121 -10.73 1.93 -13.35
CA PHE A 121 -9.84 3.02 -13.74
C PHE A 121 -9.20 3.65 -12.53
N LEU A 122 -7.92 3.95 -12.63
CA LEU A 122 -7.20 4.73 -11.63
C LEU A 122 -7.08 6.17 -12.09
N PRO A 123 -6.91 7.13 -11.16
CA PRO A 123 -6.70 8.52 -11.53
C PRO A 123 -5.54 8.66 -12.52
N GLY A 124 -5.77 9.41 -13.59
CA GLY A 124 -4.77 9.62 -14.63
C GLY A 124 -4.88 8.66 -15.81
N GLU A 125 -5.65 7.60 -15.69
CA GLU A 125 -5.86 6.67 -16.79
C GLU A 125 -6.92 7.20 -17.75
N GLU A 126 -6.74 6.86 -19.04
CA GLU A 126 -7.72 7.22 -20.05
C GLU A 126 -9.08 6.61 -19.69
N GLY A 127 -10.11 7.42 -19.69
CA GLY A 127 -11.48 7.00 -19.34
C GLY A 127 -11.87 7.29 -17.90
N TYR A 128 -10.91 7.60 -17.04
CA TYR A 128 -11.21 7.84 -15.62
C TYR A 128 -12.20 9.01 -15.44
N ASP A 129 -11.99 10.12 -16.15
CA ASP A 129 -12.83 11.30 -16.01
C ASP A 129 -14.19 11.16 -16.67
N ASN A 130 -14.41 10.10 -17.42
CA ASN A 130 -15.66 9.82 -18.11
C ASN A 130 -16.59 8.90 -17.31
N VAL A 131 -16.16 8.48 -16.16
CA VAL A 131 -16.95 7.59 -15.27
C VAL A 131 -17.75 8.37 -14.27
#